data_74b2720a493eacfe3a7039484a66c826
#
_entry.id   74b2720a493eacfe3a7039484a66c826
#
_cell.length_a   1.000
_cell.length_b   1.000
_cell.length_c   1.000
_cell.angle_alpha   90.00
_cell.angle_beta   90.00
_cell.angle_gamma   90.00
#
_symmetry.space_group_name_H-M   'P 1'
#
loop_
_entity.id
_entity.type
_entity.pdbx_description
1 polymer ?
#
loop_
_entity_poly.entity_id
_entity_poly.type
_entity_poly.pdbx_seq_one_letter_code
_entity_poly.pdbx_strand_id
1 'polypeptide(L)'
;ISIRIAQKNGAPKGRGCYEFRIKDNGIGMSEEFQKHIFEAFSREESSTVSGIQGTGLGMSITKNIVDLMGGTIAIESEPGKGSEFIVDLCFALSGQKVEPKPLPQLEGLRALVADDDTDTCLSVSTMLSKIGMRPEWTISGREAVIRTRYAMEQGDEFSVYIIDWLIPDMNGIEVVRQIRKVIGKNCPIIILTAYDWADIEEEARAAGVTAFCEKPLFLSELRKVLAEPFWAEPAPEPSQPNAADLKEKKLLLVEDNALNRELAQEIL
;
A
#
# COMPACT_ATOMS: atom_id res chain seq x y z
N ILE A 1 15.46 0.07 -8.39
CA ILE A 1 15.51 -0.73 -7.15
C ILE A 1 14.78 -2.04 -7.38
N SER A 2 15.37 -3.17 -6.94
CA SER A 2 14.68 -4.47 -6.94
C SER A 2 14.61 -5.01 -5.50
N ILE A 3 13.49 -5.65 -5.17
CA ILE A 3 13.28 -6.29 -3.87
C ILE A 3 12.95 -7.76 -4.12
N ARG A 4 13.70 -8.65 -3.46
CA ARG A 4 13.45 -10.09 -3.47
C ARG A 4 13.23 -10.59 -2.05
N ILE A 5 12.20 -11.40 -1.86
CA ILE A 5 11.93 -12.05 -0.58
C ILE A 5 11.96 -13.56 -0.83
N ALA A 6 12.74 -14.28 -0.04
CA ALA A 6 12.85 -15.74 -0.13
C ALA A 6 12.70 -16.37 1.26
N GLN A 7 11.91 -17.43 1.35
CA GLN A 7 11.83 -18.21 2.58
C GLN A 7 13.07 -19.13 2.66
N LYS A 8 13.74 -19.09 3.83
CA LYS A 8 14.89 -19.95 4.11
C LYS A 8 14.46 -21.32 4.62
N ASN A 9 15.13 -22.36 4.15
CA ASN A 9 14.92 -23.71 4.65
C ASN A 9 15.55 -23.89 6.04
N GLY A 10 15.01 -24.82 6.84
CA GLY A 10 15.57 -25.16 8.15
C GLY A 10 15.14 -24.23 9.29
N ALA A 11 14.06 -23.46 9.12
CA ALA A 11 13.51 -22.66 10.19
C ALA A 11 13.07 -23.53 11.39
N PRO A 12 13.23 -23.05 12.65
CA PRO A 12 12.73 -23.75 13.83
C PRO A 12 11.22 -24.04 13.74
N LYS A 13 10.75 -25.10 14.41
CA LYS A 13 9.34 -25.45 14.42
C LYS A 13 8.47 -24.27 14.91
N GLY A 14 7.44 -23.94 14.15
CA GLY A 14 6.55 -22.79 14.43
C GLY A 14 7.10 -21.42 14.01
N ARG A 15 8.23 -21.38 13.30
CA ARG A 15 8.79 -20.15 12.76
C ARG A 15 9.02 -20.25 11.25
N GLY A 16 8.93 -19.14 10.56
CA GLY A 16 9.35 -18.96 9.16
C GLY A 16 10.48 -17.94 9.10
N CYS A 17 11.61 -18.32 8.54
CA CYS A 17 12.75 -17.44 8.34
C CYS A 17 12.80 -16.98 6.90
N TYR A 18 13.04 -15.69 6.68
CA TYR A 18 13.00 -15.05 5.37
C TYR A 18 14.24 -14.20 5.17
N GLU A 19 14.76 -14.24 3.95
CA GLU A 19 15.80 -13.35 3.46
C GLU A 19 15.15 -12.30 2.57
N PHE A 20 15.42 -11.03 2.89
CA PHE A 20 15.03 -9.88 2.09
C PHE A 20 16.29 -9.31 1.43
N ARG A 21 16.29 -9.22 0.11
CA ARG A 21 17.36 -8.58 -0.66
C ARG A 21 16.83 -7.34 -1.33
N ILE A 22 17.41 -6.20 -1.01
CA ILE A 22 17.06 -4.90 -1.55
C ILE A 22 18.28 -4.39 -2.33
N LYS A 23 18.17 -4.34 -3.65
CA LYS A 23 19.24 -3.96 -4.54
C LYS A 23 18.92 -2.69 -5.30
N ASP A 24 19.85 -1.75 -5.32
CA ASP A 24 19.82 -0.58 -6.18
C ASP A 24 20.96 -0.61 -7.22
N ASN A 25 20.88 0.28 -8.19
CA ASN A 25 21.90 0.55 -9.20
C ASN A 25 22.45 1.98 -9.07
N GLY A 26 22.53 2.47 -7.83
CA GLY A 26 23.01 3.79 -7.49
C GLY A 26 24.55 3.91 -7.55
N ILE A 27 25.06 4.91 -6.86
CA ILE A 27 26.51 5.22 -6.85
C ILE A 27 27.36 4.16 -6.14
N GLY A 28 26.73 3.28 -5.35
CA GLY A 28 27.44 2.33 -4.50
C GLY A 28 28.20 3.01 -3.37
N MET A 29 29.02 2.26 -2.63
CA MET A 29 29.75 2.71 -1.45
C MET A 29 31.15 2.12 -1.41
N SER A 30 32.11 2.88 -0.85
CA SER A 30 33.47 2.43 -0.60
C SER A 30 33.50 1.32 0.47
N GLU A 31 34.49 0.42 0.39
CA GLU A 31 34.68 -0.62 1.41
C GLU A 31 34.88 -0.05 2.83
N GLU A 32 35.49 1.14 2.91
CA GLU A 32 35.72 1.84 4.18
C GLU A 32 34.38 2.32 4.76
N PHE A 33 33.52 2.95 3.97
CA PHE A 33 32.22 3.42 4.42
C PHE A 33 31.27 2.27 4.78
N GLN A 34 31.31 1.14 4.07
CA GLN A 34 30.51 -0.03 4.41
C GLN A 34 30.74 -0.55 5.85
N LYS A 35 31.94 -0.36 6.42
CA LYS A 35 32.24 -0.76 7.81
C LYS A 35 31.51 0.11 8.85
N HIS A 36 31.18 1.34 8.47
CA HIS A 36 30.62 2.36 9.38
C HIS A 36 29.20 2.76 9.05
N ILE A 37 28.60 2.23 7.98
CA ILE A 37 27.26 2.66 7.50
C ILE A 37 26.15 2.48 8.54
N PHE A 38 26.32 1.56 9.50
CA PHE A 38 25.36 1.31 10.57
C PHE A 38 25.63 2.14 11.83
N GLU A 39 26.68 2.95 11.85
CA GLU A 39 26.95 3.89 12.94
C GLU A 39 26.04 5.13 12.78
N ALA A 40 25.61 5.68 13.92
CA ALA A 40 24.77 6.88 13.89
C ALA A 40 25.53 8.06 13.31
N PHE A 41 24.84 8.86 12.49
CA PHE A 41 25.39 10.05 11.81
C PHE A 41 26.48 9.77 10.76
N SER A 42 26.71 8.50 10.39
CA SER A 42 27.66 8.14 9.35
C SER A 42 27.21 8.62 7.98
N ARG A 43 28.11 9.26 7.25
CA ARG A 43 27.93 9.75 5.89
C ARG A 43 29.21 9.58 5.09
N GLU A 44 29.09 9.18 3.83
CA GLU A 44 30.23 9.14 2.94
C GLU A 44 30.60 10.59 2.50
N GLU A 45 31.87 10.99 2.60
CA GLU A 45 32.32 12.35 2.33
C GLU A 45 31.97 12.83 0.92
N SER A 46 31.94 11.91 -0.05
CA SER A 46 31.52 12.22 -1.44
C SER A 46 30.06 12.68 -1.56
N SER A 47 29.19 12.32 -0.62
CA SER A 47 27.79 12.72 -0.61
C SER A 47 27.58 14.17 -0.20
N THR A 48 28.54 14.78 0.49
CA THR A 48 28.49 16.19 0.91
C THR A 48 28.62 17.15 -0.26
N VAL A 49 29.29 16.73 -1.34
CA VAL A 49 29.48 17.51 -2.56
C VAL A 49 28.24 17.45 -3.48
N SER A 50 27.42 16.40 -3.38
CA SER A 50 26.27 16.19 -4.28
C SER A 50 24.96 16.82 -3.78
N GLY A 51 24.96 17.55 -2.66
CA GLY A 51 23.76 18.22 -2.13
C GLY A 51 22.66 17.29 -1.60
N ILE A 52 22.93 15.99 -1.46
CA ILE A 52 21.98 15.03 -0.92
C ILE A 52 21.89 15.25 0.61
N GLN A 53 20.76 15.79 1.07
CA GLN A 53 20.48 15.97 2.50
C GLN A 53 20.04 14.65 3.12
N GLY A 54 20.59 14.32 4.30
CA GLY A 54 20.20 13.18 5.11
C GLY A 54 20.82 13.27 6.48
N THR A 55 20.15 12.79 7.53
CA THR A 55 20.61 12.86 8.91
C THR A 55 21.71 11.84 9.23
N GLY A 56 21.93 10.83 8.38
CA GLY A 56 22.82 9.69 8.67
C GLY A 56 22.28 8.73 9.75
N LEU A 57 20.99 8.84 10.12
CA LEU A 57 20.38 8.01 11.15
C LEU A 57 19.65 6.80 10.61
N GLY A 58 19.23 6.81 9.34
CA GLY A 58 18.34 5.78 8.78
C GLY A 58 18.90 4.36 8.90
N MET A 59 20.17 4.17 8.56
CA MET A 59 20.78 2.82 8.58
C MET A 59 21.08 2.33 10.01
N SER A 60 21.43 3.21 10.93
CA SER A 60 21.62 2.84 12.35
C SER A 60 20.28 2.46 13.00
N ILE A 61 19.19 3.17 12.68
CA ILE A 61 17.83 2.81 13.12
C ILE A 61 17.41 1.46 12.53
N THR A 62 17.63 1.24 11.23
CA THR A 62 17.33 -0.03 10.58
C THR A 62 18.08 -1.20 11.24
N LYS A 63 19.37 -1.03 11.50
CA LYS A 63 20.21 -2.03 12.20
C LYS A 63 19.64 -2.36 13.57
N ASN A 64 19.31 -1.34 14.37
CA ASN A 64 18.76 -1.52 15.70
C ASN A 64 17.40 -2.27 15.66
N ILE A 65 16.52 -1.95 14.70
CA ILE A 65 15.24 -2.64 14.55
C ILE A 65 15.46 -4.12 14.17
N VAL A 66 16.34 -4.40 13.22
CA VAL A 66 16.68 -5.78 12.82
C VAL A 66 17.25 -6.57 14.01
N ASP A 67 18.14 -5.98 14.79
CA ASP A 67 18.72 -6.62 15.97
C ASP A 67 17.66 -6.87 17.06
N LEU A 68 16.76 -5.92 17.32
CA LEU A 68 15.63 -6.10 18.24
C LEU A 68 14.68 -7.22 17.80
N MET A 69 14.53 -7.42 16.49
CA MET A 69 13.77 -8.54 15.93
C MET A 69 14.53 -9.87 15.95
N GLY A 70 15.78 -9.89 16.42
CA GLY A 70 16.64 -11.07 16.46
C GLY A 70 17.10 -11.50 15.06
N GLY A 71 17.19 -10.57 14.13
CA GLY A 71 17.65 -10.78 12.75
C GLY A 71 19.10 -10.38 12.52
N THR A 72 19.49 -10.42 11.25
CA THR A 72 20.80 -9.92 10.81
C THR A 72 20.64 -9.05 9.58
N ILE A 73 21.50 -8.04 9.42
CA ILE A 73 21.59 -7.21 8.22
C ILE A 73 23.04 -7.19 7.75
N ALA A 74 23.22 -7.41 6.45
CA ALA A 74 24.48 -7.33 5.75
C ALA A 74 24.35 -6.40 4.54
N ILE A 75 25.49 -5.96 4.00
CA ILE A 75 25.55 -5.10 2.83
C ILE A 75 26.63 -5.62 1.89
N GLU A 76 26.35 -5.59 0.59
CA GLU A 76 27.27 -5.79 -0.51
C GLU A 76 27.17 -4.56 -1.43
N SER A 77 28.27 -3.83 -1.61
CA SER A 77 28.25 -2.62 -2.43
C SER A 77 29.60 -2.43 -3.13
N GLU A 78 29.53 -1.84 -4.32
CA GLU A 78 30.72 -1.50 -5.10
C GLU A 78 30.52 -0.11 -5.73
N PRO A 79 31.48 0.82 -5.63
CA PRO A 79 31.38 2.13 -6.21
C PRO A 79 31.04 2.05 -7.70
N GLY A 80 29.99 2.80 -8.11
CA GLY A 80 29.50 2.84 -9.49
C GLY A 80 28.62 1.67 -9.92
N LYS A 81 28.39 0.66 -9.06
CA LYS A 81 27.55 -0.49 -9.39
C LYS A 81 26.26 -0.60 -8.54
N GLY A 82 26.15 0.23 -7.49
CA GLY A 82 25.03 0.20 -6.57
C GLY A 82 25.29 -0.63 -5.33
N SER A 83 24.22 -0.90 -4.57
CA SER A 83 24.28 -1.61 -3.29
C SER A 83 23.21 -2.68 -3.20
N GLU A 84 23.50 -3.75 -2.47
CA GLU A 84 22.53 -4.78 -2.08
C GLU A 84 22.52 -4.92 -0.56
N PHE A 85 21.38 -4.68 0.06
CA PHE A 85 21.14 -4.93 1.48
C PHE A 85 20.46 -6.28 1.64
N ILE A 86 20.98 -7.08 2.56
CA ILE A 86 20.51 -8.44 2.82
C ILE A 86 20.06 -8.50 4.27
N VAL A 87 18.77 -8.71 4.50
CA VAL A 87 18.17 -8.77 5.84
C VAL A 87 17.56 -10.14 6.07
N ASP A 88 17.99 -10.82 7.14
CA ASP A 88 17.44 -12.10 7.57
C ASP A 88 16.57 -11.90 8.82
N LEU A 89 15.32 -12.35 8.75
CA LEU A 89 14.36 -12.27 9.85
C LEU A 89 13.61 -13.58 10.03
N CYS A 90 13.33 -13.96 11.28
CA CYS A 90 12.53 -15.13 11.60
C CYS A 90 11.28 -14.73 12.37
N PHE A 91 10.11 -15.01 11.80
CA PHE A 91 8.80 -14.69 12.37
C PHE A 91 8.14 -15.93 12.97
N ALA A 92 7.35 -15.74 14.02
CA ALA A 92 6.45 -16.79 14.49
C ALA A 92 5.36 -17.02 13.42
N LEU A 93 5.13 -18.27 13.06
CA LEU A 93 4.02 -18.60 12.16
C LEU A 93 2.72 -18.50 12.96
N SER A 94 1.77 -17.71 12.48
CA SER A 94 0.42 -17.81 13.00
C SER A 94 -0.09 -19.19 12.61
N GLY A 95 -0.50 -20.03 13.58
CA GLY A 95 -1.02 -21.38 13.31
C GLY A 95 -2.31 -21.39 12.46
N GLN A 96 -2.82 -20.26 12.10
CA GLN A 96 -3.95 -20.09 11.20
C GLN A 96 -3.42 -19.99 9.77
N LYS A 97 -3.55 -21.07 9.00
CA LYS A 97 -3.58 -20.96 7.55
C LYS A 97 -4.83 -20.14 7.21
N VAL A 98 -4.66 -18.85 7.04
CA VAL A 98 -5.69 -18.02 6.42
C VAL A 98 -5.63 -18.36 4.92
N GLU A 99 -6.23 -19.50 4.54
CA GLU A 99 -6.60 -19.68 3.15
C GLU A 99 -7.63 -18.60 2.85
N PRO A 100 -7.39 -17.75 1.85
CA PRO A 100 -8.36 -16.75 1.47
C PRO A 100 -9.61 -17.48 0.94
N LYS A 101 -10.60 -17.68 1.83
CA LYS A 101 -11.87 -18.26 1.40
C LYS A 101 -12.53 -17.31 0.42
N PRO A 102 -13.10 -17.80 -0.68
CA PRO A 102 -13.92 -16.97 -1.55
C PRO A 102 -14.99 -16.24 -0.73
N LEU A 103 -15.38 -15.06 -1.18
CA LEU A 103 -16.55 -14.37 -0.64
C LEU A 103 -17.76 -14.84 -1.45
N PRO A 104 -18.67 -15.67 -0.88
CA PRO A 104 -19.73 -16.31 -1.66
C PRO A 104 -20.62 -15.33 -2.42
N GLN A 105 -20.82 -14.13 -1.86
CA GLN A 105 -21.61 -13.07 -2.51
C GLN A 105 -20.92 -12.45 -3.74
N LEU A 106 -19.61 -12.67 -3.93
CA LEU A 106 -18.84 -12.13 -5.05
C LEU A 106 -18.42 -13.21 -6.06
N GLU A 107 -18.75 -14.48 -5.77
CA GLU A 107 -18.31 -15.59 -6.61
C GLU A 107 -18.90 -15.50 -8.01
N GLY A 108 -18.04 -15.56 -9.02
CA GLY A 108 -18.40 -15.47 -10.42
C GLY A 108 -18.76 -14.06 -10.93
N LEU A 109 -18.86 -13.05 -10.06
CA LEU A 109 -19.11 -11.67 -10.48
C LEU A 109 -17.89 -11.07 -11.16
N ARG A 110 -18.13 -10.20 -12.16
CA ARG A 110 -17.06 -9.51 -12.89
C ARG A 110 -16.53 -8.30 -12.14
N ALA A 111 -15.23 -8.08 -12.23
CA ALA A 111 -14.57 -6.88 -11.74
C ALA A 111 -13.71 -6.24 -12.83
N LEU A 112 -13.65 -4.91 -12.91
CA LEU A 112 -12.77 -4.17 -13.80
C LEU A 112 -11.71 -3.44 -13.01
N VAL A 113 -10.44 -3.66 -13.37
CA VAL A 113 -9.28 -2.96 -12.83
C VAL A 113 -8.74 -2.00 -13.88
N ALA A 114 -8.51 -0.75 -13.52
CA ALA A 114 -7.88 0.25 -14.39
C ALA A 114 -6.71 0.91 -13.66
N ASP A 115 -5.50 0.69 -14.15
CA ASP A 115 -4.25 1.21 -13.57
C ASP A 115 -3.22 1.27 -14.70
N ASP A 116 -2.40 2.30 -14.80
CA ASP A 116 -1.40 2.43 -15.86
C ASP A 116 -0.21 1.47 -15.67
N ASP A 117 -0.02 0.93 -14.46
CA ASP A 117 0.97 -0.10 -14.16
C ASP A 117 0.40 -1.50 -14.35
N THR A 118 0.94 -2.21 -15.35
CA THR A 118 0.55 -3.58 -15.67
C THR A 118 0.75 -4.55 -14.50
N ASP A 119 1.81 -4.38 -13.73
CA ASP A 119 2.12 -5.27 -12.59
C ASP A 119 1.10 -5.09 -11.47
N THR A 120 0.66 -3.87 -11.22
CA THR A 120 -0.45 -3.56 -10.33
C THR A 120 -1.76 -4.19 -10.84
N CYS A 121 -2.10 -4.02 -12.11
CA CYS A 121 -3.26 -4.65 -12.72
C CYS A 121 -3.29 -6.17 -12.51
N LEU A 122 -2.19 -6.84 -12.79
CA LEU A 122 -2.05 -8.30 -12.64
C LEU A 122 -2.13 -8.74 -11.18
N SER A 123 -1.50 -8.00 -10.27
CA SER A 123 -1.53 -8.26 -8.83
C SER A 123 -2.94 -8.17 -8.27
N VAL A 124 -3.65 -7.07 -8.56
CA VAL A 124 -5.04 -6.84 -8.12
C VAL A 124 -5.98 -7.88 -8.74
N SER A 125 -5.83 -8.19 -10.03
CA SER A 125 -6.63 -9.22 -10.69
C SER A 125 -6.42 -10.60 -10.05
N THR A 126 -5.17 -10.93 -9.68
CA THR A 126 -4.87 -12.18 -8.96
C THR A 126 -5.55 -12.21 -7.59
N MET A 127 -5.59 -11.10 -6.87
CA MET A 127 -6.27 -10.98 -5.58
C MET A 127 -7.79 -11.16 -5.74
N LEU A 128 -8.41 -10.53 -6.75
CA LEU A 128 -9.83 -10.67 -7.05
C LEU A 128 -10.21 -12.09 -7.43
N SER A 129 -9.37 -12.77 -8.22
CA SER A 129 -9.56 -14.19 -8.55
C SER A 129 -9.54 -15.09 -7.30
N LYS A 130 -8.63 -14.82 -6.34
CA LYS A 130 -8.59 -15.54 -5.05
C LYS A 130 -9.82 -15.29 -4.17
N ILE A 131 -10.53 -14.17 -4.37
CA ILE A 131 -11.80 -13.85 -3.72
C ILE A 131 -12.97 -14.57 -4.39
N GLY A 132 -12.80 -15.08 -5.62
CA GLY A 132 -13.81 -15.79 -6.40
C GLY A 132 -14.40 -14.97 -7.54
N MET A 133 -13.92 -13.76 -7.80
CA MET A 133 -14.40 -12.89 -8.89
C MET A 133 -13.76 -13.23 -10.24
N ARG A 134 -14.34 -12.72 -11.33
CA ARG A 134 -13.82 -12.75 -12.70
C ARG A 134 -13.25 -11.37 -13.06
N PRO A 135 -11.95 -11.11 -12.80
CA PRO A 135 -11.37 -9.80 -13.08
C PRO A 135 -11.01 -9.64 -14.55
N GLU A 136 -11.18 -8.42 -15.04
CA GLU A 136 -10.59 -7.90 -16.26
C GLU A 136 -9.78 -6.66 -15.90
N TRP A 137 -8.81 -6.29 -16.71
CA TRP A 137 -8.00 -5.10 -16.47
C TRP A 137 -7.68 -4.35 -17.75
N THR A 138 -7.36 -3.08 -17.59
CA THR A 138 -6.90 -2.18 -18.64
C THR A 138 -5.92 -1.15 -18.07
N ILE A 139 -5.02 -0.65 -18.91
CA ILE A 139 -4.06 0.40 -18.55
C ILE A 139 -4.54 1.81 -18.92
N SER A 140 -5.81 1.96 -19.30
CA SER A 140 -6.39 3.21 -19.82
C SER A 140 -7.74 3.49 -19.18
N GLY A 141 -7.90 4.70 -18.65
CA GLY A 141 -9.18 5.16 -18.11
C GLY A 141 -10.27 5.26 -19.17
N ARG A 142 -9.93 5.69 -20.39
CA ARG A 142 -10.88 5.74 -21.53
C ARG A 142 -11.35 4.35 -21.91
N GLU A 143 -10.44 3.38 -21.96
CA GLU A 143 -10.79 2.00 -22.25
C GLU A 143 -11.68 1.41 -21.16
N ALA A 144 -11.44 1.73 -19.88
CA ALA A 144 -12.32 1.30 -18.79
C ALA A 144 -13.77 1.77 -19.00
N VAL A 145 -13.97 3.02 -19.42
CA VAL A 145 -15.31 3.55 -19.76
C VAL A 145 -15.94 2.83 -20.95
N ILE A 146 -15.15 2.55 -22.00
CA ILE A 146 -15.63 1.83 -23.19
C ILE A 146 -16.06 0.41 -22.83
N ARG A 147 -15.23 -0.32 -22.07
CA ARG A 147 -15.53 -1.68 -21.61
C ARG A 147 -16.76 -1.72 -20.71
N THR A 148 -16.96 -0.71 -19.87
CA THR A 148 -18.16 -0.57 -19.05
C THR A 148 -19.42 -0.47 -19.91
N ARG A 149 -19.43 0.39 -20.93
CA ARG A 149 -20.57 0.53 -21.85
C ARG A 149 -20.86 -0.78 -22.57
N TYR A 150 -19.81 -1.40 -23.10
CA TYR A 150 -19.95 -2.67 -23.80
C TYR A 150 -20.52 -3.78 -22.90
N ALA A 151 -20.04 -3.88 -21.65
CA ALA A 151 -20.54 -4.84 -20.67
C ALA A 151 -22.04 -4.63 -20.37
N MET A 152 -22.48 -3.38 -20.24
CA MET A 152 -23.89 -3.03 -20.08
C MET A 152 -24.74 -3.44 -21.29
N GLU A 153 -24.26 -3.18 -22.50
CA GLU A 153 -24.93 -3.56 -23.73
C GLU A 153 -25.11 -5.08 -23.91
N GLN A 154 -24.13 -5.85 -23.38
CA GLN A 154 -24.15 -7.32 -23.41
C GLN A 154 -24.96 -7.95 -22.28
N GLY A 155 -25.37 -7.17 -21.26
CA GLY A 155 -26.03 -7.69 -20.06
C GLY A 155 -25.11 -8.52 -19.16
N ASP A 156 -23.79 -8.38 -19.29
CA ASP A 156 -22.77 -9.00 -18.43
C ASP A 156 -21.93 -7.91 -17.75
N GLU A 157 -22.54 -7.21 -16.82
CA GLU A 157 -22.05 -6.00 -16.20
C GLU A 157 -20.92 -6.27 -15.20
N PHE A 158 -20.05 -5.29 -14.99
CA PHE A 158 -19.11 -5.32 -13.89
C PHE A 158 -19.81 -4.99 -12.58
N SER A 159 -19.54 -5.79 -11.56
CA SER A 159 -20.08 -5.62 -10.21
C SER A 159 -19.15 -4.86 -9.27
N VAL A 160 -17.88 -4.68 -9.65
CA VAL A 160 -16.87 -3.94 -8.88
C VAL A 160 -15.91 -3.26 -9.86
N TYR A 161 -15.52 -2.04 -9.53
CA TYR A 161 -14.47 -1.29 -10.22
C TYR A 161 -13.35 -0.94 -9.25
N ILE A 162 -12.10 -1.15 -9.67
CA ILE A 162 -10.90 -0.73 -8.95
C ILE A 162 -10.11 0.15 -9.90
N ILE A 163 -9.95 1.43 -9.56
CA ILE A 163 -9.45 2.45 -10.49
C ILE A 163 -8.30 3.18 -9.82
N ASP A 164 -7.16 3.27 -10.50
CA ASP A 164 -6.07 4.09 -10.04
C ASP A 164 -6.42 5.58 -10.08
N TRP A 165 -5.92 6.31 -9.09
CA TRP A 165 -6.09 7.76 -9.00
C TRP A 165 -5.45 8.50 -10.18
N LEU A 166 -4.24 8.08 -10.59
CA LEU A 166 -3.41 8.75 -11.57
C LEU A 166 -3.23 7.90 -12.85
N ILE A 167 -4.23 7.87 -13.71
CA ILE A 167 -4.10 7.27 -15.04
C ILE A 167 -3.76 8.39 -16.04
N PRO A 168 -2.70 8.25 -16.88
CA PRO A 168 -2.19 9.32 -17.72
C PRO A 168 -3.17 9.88 -18.76
N ASP A 169 -4.06 9.03 -19.29
CA ASP A 169 -5.01 9.42 -20.34
C ASP A 169 -6.32 10.02 -19.81
N MET A 170 -6.66 9.73 -18.55
CA MET A 170 -7.85 10.27 -17.88
C MET A 170 -7.70 10.11 -16.36
N ASN A 171 -7.81 11.21 -15.62
CA ASN A 171 -7.77 11.19 -14.14
C ASN A 171 -8.84 10.23 -13.57
N GLY A 172 -8.49 9.51 -12.49
CA GLY A 172 -9.37 8.51 -11.89
C GLY A 172 -10.76 9.04 -11.50
N ILE A 173 -10.87 10.26 -10.97
CA ILE A 173 -12.18 10.89 -10.68
C ILE A 173 -13.02 11.06 -11.94
N GLU A 174 -12.40 11.48 -13.05
CA GLU A 174 -13.15 11.63 -14.31
C GLU A 174 -13.57 10.26 -14.86
N VAL A 175 -12.73 9.24 -14.73
CA VAL A 175 -13.11 7.85 -15.05
C VAL A 175 -14.33 7.44 -14.24
N VAL A 176 -14.34 7.68 -12.93
CA VAL A 176 -15.48 7.40 -12.05
C VAL A 176 -16.74 8.14 -12.52
N ARG A 177 -16.65 9.44 -12.79
CA ARG A 177 -17.77 10.25 -13.27
C ARG A 177 -18.36 9.69 -14.57
N GLN A 178 -17.50 9.26 -15.51
CA GLN A 178 -17.94 8.71 -16.79
C GLN A 178 -18.57 7.31 -16.60
N ILE A 179 -18.00 6.46 -15.77
CA ILE A 179 -18.56 5.14 -15.43
C ILE A 179 -19.91 5.32 -14.73
N ARG A 180 -20.04 6.24 -13.76
CA ARG A 180 -21.30 6.50 -13.05
C ARG A 180 -22.46 6.94 -13.96
N LYS A 181 -22.16 7.66 -15.04
CA LYS A 181 -23.17 8.00 -16.06
C LYS A 181 -23.75 6.76 -16.77
N VAL A 182 -23.00 5.66 -16.76
CA VAL A 182 -23.41 4.40 -17.44
C VAL A 182 -24.11 3.45 -16.46
N ILE A 183 -23.48 3.20 -15.28
CA ILE A 183 -23.93 2.15 -14.33
C ILE A 183 -24.80 2.65 -13.19
N GLY A 184 -24.98 3.96 -13.00
CA GLY A 184 -25.68 4.51 -11.84
C GLY A 184 -24.88 4.41 -10.54
N LYS A 185 -25.58 4.37 -9.38
CA LYS A 185 -24.95 4.51 -8.05
C LYS A 185 -24.69 3.20 -7.31
N ASN A 186 -25.27 2.09 -7.73
CA ASN A 186 -25.34 0.86 -6.90
C ASN A 186 -24.09 -0.05 -6.97
N CYS A 187 -23.19 0.18 -7.91
CA CYS A 187 -21.98 -0.64 -8.06
C CYS A 187 -20.82 0.00 -7.31
N PRO A 188 -20.06 -0.74 -6.48
CA PRO A 188 -18.88 -0.21 -5.80
C PRO A 188 -17.78 0.20 -6.78
N ILE A 189 -17.26 1.41 -6.57
CA ILE A 189 -16.06 1.92 -7.24
C ILE A 189 -15.04 2.27 -6.16
N ILE A 190 -13.90 1.60 -6.21
CA ILE A 190 -12.79 1.73 -5.28
C ILE A 190 -11.66 2.49 -5.98
N ILE A 191 -11.12 3.52 -5.37
CA ILE A 191 -9.91 4.21 -5.85
C ILE A 191 -8.68 3.64 -5.17
N LEU A 192 -7.66 3.31 -5.98
CA LEU A 192 -6.31 3.03 -5.50
C LEU A 192 -5.48 4.31 -5.51
N THR A 193 -4.78 4.60 -4.44
CA THR A 193 -3.92 5.80 -4.34
C THR A 193 -2.63 5.53 -3.60
N ALA A 194 -1.54 6.16 -4.03
CA ALA A 194 -0.25 6.17 -3.32
C ALA A 194 -0.11 7.40 -2.40
N TYR A 195 -1.09 8.28 -2.36
CA TYR A 195 -1.07 9.55 -1.63
C TYR A 195 -2.17 9.60 -0.58
N ASP A 196 -2.00 10.47 0.40
CA ASP A 196 -3.06 10.82 1.33
C ASP A 196 -4.25 11.39 0.55
N TRP A 197 -5.41 10.78 0.69
CA TRP A 197 -6.63 11.12 -0.04
C TRP A 197 -7.52 12.10 0.71
N ALA A 198 -7.10 12.57 1.89
CA ALA A 198 -7.89 13.49 2.71
C ALA A 198 -8.28 14.77 1.95
N ASP A 199 -7.37 15.32 1.16
CA ASP A 199 -7.61 16.55 0.37
C ASP A 199 -8.59 16.36 -0.80
N ILE A 200 -8.83 15.13 -1.23
CA ILE A 200 -9.62 14.80 -2.42
C ILE A 200 -10.88 13.99 -2.10
N GLU A 201 -11.06 13.59 -0.86
CA GLU A 201 -12.14 12.71 -0.43
C GLU A 201 -13.51 13.27 -0.80
N GLU A 202 -13.75 14.54 -0.52
CA GLU A 202 -15.04 15.19 -0.78
C GLU A 202 -15.37 15.17 -2.29
N GLU A 203 -14.41 15.53 -3.14
CA GLU A 203 -14.59 15.51 -4.60
C GLU A 203 -14.82 14.10 -5.13
N ALA A 204 -14.05 13.14 -4.65
CA ALA A 204 -14.14 11.74 -5.07
C ALA A 204 -15.47 11.12 -4.64
N ARG A 205 -15.93 11.35 -3.41
CA ARG A 205 -17.24 10.92 -2.93
C ARG A 205 -18.37 11.56 -3.72
N ALA A 206 -18.27 12.85 -4.03
CA ALA A 206 -19.24 13.56 -4.88
C ALA A 206 -19.27 12.97 -6.31
N ALA A 207 -18.13 12.48 -6.82
CA ALA A 207 -18.05 11.77 -8.10
C ALA A 207 -18.66 10.36 -8.05
N GLY A 208 -18.86 9.80 -6.86
CA GLY A 208 -19.46 8.49 -6.63
C GLY A 208 -18.46 7.39 -6.29
N VAL A 209 -17.27 7.73 -5.79
CA VAL A 209 -16.34 6.77 -5.21
C VAL A 209 -16.97 6.18 -3.94
N THR A 210 -16.83 4.88 -3.79
CA THR A 210 -17.42 4.15 -2.65
C THR A 210 -16.41 3.93 -1.55
N ALA A 211 -15.16 3.63 -1.91
CA ALA A 211 -14.06 3.39 -0.96
C ALA A 211 -12.70 3.77 -1.57
N PHE A 212 -11.72 3.89 -0.68
CA PHE A 212 -10.31 4.12 -1.02
C PHE A 212 -9.46 2.99 -0.48
N CYS A 213 -8.41 2.64 -1.22
CA CYS A 213 -7.36 1.72 -0.77
C CYS A 213 -6.00 2.33 -1.09
N GLU A 214 -5.07 2.19 -0.15
CA GLU A 214 -3.70 2.64 -0.33
C GLU A 214 -2.87 1.64 -1.13
N LYS A 215 -1.95 2.13 -1.93
CA LYS A 215 -0.90 1.32 -2.55
C LYS A 215 0.31 1.23 -1.59
N PRO A 216 0.90 0.05 -1.35
CA PRO A 216 0.60 -1.25 -1.98
C PRO A 216 -0.64 -1.93 -1.41
N LEU A 217 -1.54 -2.39 -2.28
CA LEU A 217 -2.77 -3.06 -1.88
C LEU A 217 -2.49 -4.49 -1.38
N PHE A 218 -3.08 -4.84 -0.25
CA PHE A 218 -3.01 -6.20 0.30
C PHE A 218 -4.35 -6.92 0.18
N LEU A 219 -4.30 -8.25 -0.01
CA LEU A 219 -5.49 -9.08 -0.13
C LEU A 219 -6.43 -8.95 1.08
N SER A 220 -5.88 -8.80 2.30
CA SER A 220 -6.66 -8.59 3.53
C SER A 220 -7.47 -7.29 3.50
N GLU A 221 -6.88 -6.23 3.00
CA GLU A 221 -7.50 -4.92 2.87
C GLU A 221 -8.59 -4.93 1.78
N LEU A 222 -8.25 -5.44 0.59
CA LEU A 222 -9.21 -5.62 -0.49
C LEU A 222 -10.42 -6.43 -0.04
N ARG A 223 -10.19 -7.53 0.69
CA ARG A 223 -11.28 -8.35 1.26
C ARG A 223 -12.12 -7.58 2.25
N LYS A 224 -11.52 -6.78 3.12
CA LYS A 224 -12.25 -5.96 4.09
C LYS A 224 -13.17 -4.98 3.38
N VAL A 225 -12.66 -4.24 2.41
CA VAL A 225 -13.42 -3.28 1.63
C VAL A 225 -14.55 -3.93 0.82
N LEU A 226 -14.30 -5.11 0.22
CA LEU A 226 -15.31 -5.84 -0.55
C LEU A 226 -16.30 -6.63 0.32
N ALA A 227 -15.98 -6.89 1.60
CA ALA A 227 -16.89 -7.55 2.55
C ALA A 227 -17.79 -6.56 3.29
N GLU A 228 -17.43 -5.28 3.34
CA GLU A 228 -18.32 -4.24 3.86
C GLU A 228 -19.61 -4.22 3.03
N PRO A 229 -20.78 -4.03 3.65
CA PRO A 229 -22.06 -4.22 2.97
C PRO A 229 -22.33 -3.10 1.96
N PHE A 230 -21.69 -3.16 0.80
CA PHE A 230 -22.13 -2.37 -0.36
C PHE A 230 -23.55 -2.75 -0.83
N TRP A 231 -24.11 -3.78 -0.21
CA TRP A 231 -25.39 -4.41 -0.54
C TRP A 231 -26.47 -4.18 0.52
N ALA A 232 -26.14 -3.53 1.64
CA ALA A 232 -27.09 -3.12 2.66
C ALA A 232 -27.42 -1.64 2.51
N GLU A 233 -28.67 -1.26 2.78
CA GLU A 233 -29.08 0.16 2.93
C GLU A 233 -28.09 0.90 3.83
N PRO A 234 -27.86 2.22 3.60
CA PRO A 234 -26.87 2.96 4.36
C PRO A 234 -27.12 2.79 5.85
N ALA A 235 -26.23 2.04 6.49
CA ALA A 235 -26.20 2.00 7.95
C ALA A 235 -25.97 3.42 8.46
N PRO A 236 -26.56 3.80 9.60
CA PRO A 236 -26.29 5.09 10.19
C PRO A 236 -24.78 5.27 10.34
N GLU A 237 -24.31 6.48 10.03
CA GLU A 237 -22.89 6.84 10.03
C GLU A 237 -22.13 6.16 11.17
N PRO A 238 -20.96 5.54 10.90
CA PRO A 238 -20.16 4.98 11.97
C PRO A 238 -19.91 6.11 12.98
N SER A 239 -20.42 5.93 14.17
CA SER A 239 -20.06 6.80 15.30
C SER A 239 -18.54 6.92 15.26
N GLN A 240 -18.06 8.15 15.22
CA GLN A 240 -16.64 8.51 15.29
C GLN A 240 -15.91 7.52 16.19
N PRO A 241 -14.71 7.03 15.82
CA PRO A 241 -13.96 6.16 16.71
C PRO A 241 -13.98 6.83 18.07
N ASN A 242 -14.49 6.13 19.08
CA ASN A 242 -14.61 6.66 20.43
C ASN A 242 -13.27 7.34 20.72
N ALA A 243 -13.30 8.67 20.76
CA ALA A 243 -12.18 9.44 21.31
C ALA A 243 -11.84 8.74 22.62
N ALA A 244 -10.66 8.14 22.69
CA ALA A 244 -10.25 7.44 23.90
C ALA A 244 -10.58 8.37 25.05
N ASP A 245 -11.34 7.90 26.05
CA ASP A 245 -11.71 8.74 27.18
C ASP A 245 -10.43 9.07 27.94
N LEU A 246 -9.82 10.18 27.55
CA LEU A 246 -8.60 10.72 28.14
C LEU A 246 -8.88 11.60 29.34
N LYS A 247 -10.15 11.72 29.76
CA LYS A 247 -10.51 12.43 30.98
C LYS A 247 -9.74 11.83 32.16
N GLU A 248 -9.11 12.69 32.93
CA GLU A 248 -8.27 12.36 34.09
C GLU A 248 -6.92 11.70 33.75
N LYS A 249 -6.54 11.55 32.49
CA LYS A 249 -5.19 11.12 32.11
C LYS A 249 -4.25 12.33 32.05
N LYS A 250 -3.01 12.14 32.53
CA LYS A 250 -1.97 13.14 32.38
C LYS A 250 -1.14 12.79 31.16
N LEU A 251 -1.09 13.70 30.19
CA LEU A 251 -0.29 13.58 28.98
C LEU A 251 0.90 14.54 29.09
N LEU A 252 2.10 14.07 28.77
CA LEU A 252 3.29 14.89 28.59
C LEU A 252 3.54 15.08 27.11
N LEU A 253 3.37 16.29 26.62
CA LEU A 253 3.72 16.67 25.26
C LEU A 253 5.10 17.33 25.28
N VAL A 254 6.03 16.78 24.51
CA VAL A 254 7.38 17.32 24.31
C VAL A 254 7.57 17.59 22.82
N GLU A 255 7.50 18.85 22.44
CA GLU A 255 7.59 19.33 21.05
C GLU A 255 8.32 20.68 21.05
N ASP A 256 9.37 20.81 20.28
CA ASP A 256 10.20 22.02 20.16
C ASP A 256 9.59 23.04 19.18
N ASN A 257 8.84 22.58 18.17
CA ASN A 257 8.17 23.45 17.24
C ASN A 257 6.85 23.99 17.84
N ALA A 258 6.74 25.32 17.90
CA ALA A 258 5.59 25.99 18.50
C ALA A 258 4.26 25.67 17.80
N LEU A 259 4.27 25.57 16.45
CA LEU A 259 3.06 25.27 15.66
C LEU A 259 2.59 23.82 15.88
N ASN A 260 3.52 22.87 15.88
CA ASN A 260 3.21 21.46 16.15
C ASN A 260 2.66 21.27 17.57
N ARG A 261 3.22 22.01 18.55
CA ARG A 261 2.73 21.98 19.93
C ARG A 261 1.30 22.51 20.06
N GLU A 262 0.98 23.60 19.35
CA GLU A 262 -0.37 24.19 19.34
C GLU A 262 -1.38 23.24 18.71
N LEU A 263 -1.06 22.65 17.56
CA LEU A 263 -1.86 21.61 16.89
C LEU A 263 -2.11 20.40 17.79
N ALA A 264 -1.07 19.89 18.45
CA ALA A 264 -1.20 18.74 19.34
C ALA A 264 -2.08 19.06 20.58
N GLN A 265 -2.06 20.30 21.07
CA GLN A 265 -2.93 20.77 22.17
C GLN A 265 -4.39 20.89 21.77
N GLU A 266 -4.69 21.19 20.49
CA GLU A 266 -6.08 21.22 19.98
C GLU A 266 -6.66 19.81 19.76
N ILE A 267 -5.82 18.82 19.50
CA ILE A 267 -6.24 17.44 19.24
C ILE A 267 -6.43 16.66 20.55
N LEU A 268 -5.68 16.98 21.61
CA LEU A 268 -5.66 16.26 22.89
C LEU A 268 -6.63 16.87 23.90
#